data_5c5670e1f0735d1c821386b19635efe8
#
_entry.id   5c5670e1f0735d1c821386b19635efe8
#
_cell.length_a   1.000
_cell.length_b   1.000
_cell.length_c   1.000
_cell.angle_alpha   90.00
_cell.angle_beta   90.00
_cell.angle_gamma   90.00
#
_symmetry.space_group_name_H-M   'P 1'
#
loop_
_entity.id
_entity.type
_entity.pdbx_description
1 polymer ?
#
loop_
_entity_poly.entity_id
_entity_poly.type
_entity_poly.pdbx_seq_one_letter_code
_entity_poly.pdbx_strand_id
1 'polypeptide(L)'
;LWPEDPAARVAARCVSAEMHAGFQALRNDMPMDLISRFPMPDVSETLANNIRRVVEVWMETRARFGHSGPLLFGTFTNADAMYAPVATRFRTYGVPLTEFGDDGTAAAYVDAVYAMLDMAAWLADAEAEMRTSALV
;
A
#
# COMPACT_ATOMS: atom_id res chain seq x y z
N LEU A 1 -9.79 1.15 -15.53
CA LEU A 1 -8.56 1.34 -14.74
C LEU A 1 -8.52 2.65 -13.96
N TRP A 2 -9.23 3.68 -14.39
CA TRP A 2 -9.50 4.89 -13.61
C TRP A 2 -11.00 4.94 -13.27
N PRO A 3 -11.40 5.59 -12.16
CA PRO A 3 -12.81 5.78 -11.86
C PRO A 3 -13.57 6.48 -12.99
N GLU A 4 -14.83 6.11 -13.19
CA GLU A 4 -15.69 6.75 -14.20
C GLU A 4 -16.14 8.16 -13.76
N ASP A 5 -16.41 8.32 -12.46
CA ASP A 5 -16.74 9.62 -11.91
C ASP A 5 -15.57 10.60 -12.05
N PRO A 6 -15.76 11.80 -12.62
CA PRO A 6 -14.69 12.76 -12.87
C PRO A 6 -13.95 13.20 -11.62
N ALA A 7 -14.63 13.42 -10.50
CA ALA A 7 -14.00 13.84 -9.25
C ALA A 7 -13.15 12.72 -8.66
N ALA A 8 -13.66 11.50 -8.65
CA ALA A 8 -12.90 10.33 -8.22
C ALA A 8 -11.70 10.07 -9.14
N ARG A 9 -11.84 10.27 -10.45
CA ARG A 9 -10.75 10.13 -11.42
C ARG A 9 -9.61 11.11 -11.18
N VAL A 10 -9.94 12.37 -10.91
CA VAL A 10 -8.94 13.39 -10.56
C VAL A 10 -8.22 12.98 -9.27
N ALA A 11 -8.97 12.62 -8.24
CA ALA A 11 -8.39 12.16 -6.97
C ALA A 11 -7.49 10.94 -7.16
N ALA A 12 -7.91 9.94 -7.93
CA ALA A 12 -7.12 8.73 -8.21
C ALA A 12 -5.80 9.05 -8.90
N ARG A 13 -5.81 9.98 -9.87
CA ARG A 13 -4.58 10.44 -10.53
C ARG A 13 -3.67 11.21 -9.59
N CYS A 14 -4.22 12.06 -8.73
CA CYS A 14 -3.44 12.83 -7.75
C CYS A 14 -2.75 11.91 -6.74
N VAL A 15 -3.47 10.99 -6.11
CA VAL A 15 -2.87 10.08 -5.12
C VAL A 15 -1.87 9.11 -5.76
N SER A 16 -2.08 8.72 -7.01
CA SER A 16 -1.13 7.90 -7.77
C SER A 16 0.15 8.68 -8.09
N ALA A 17 0.05 9.94 -8.48
CA ALA A 17 1.18 10.81 -8.74
C ALA A 17 1.99 11.08 -7.46
N GLU A 18 1.30 11.31 -6.32
CA GLU A 18 1.94 11.47 -5.01
C GLU A 18 2.73 10.21 -4.63
N MET A 19 2.15 9.01 -4.86
CA MET A 19 2.86 7.76 -4.63
C MET A 19 4.10 7.63 -5.51
N HIS A 20 3.99 7.98 -6.78
CA HIS A 20 5.11 7.89 -7.73
C HIS A 20 6.27 8.81 -7.35
N ALA A 21 5.99 10.05 -7.01
CA ALA A 21 7.00 11.08 -6.75
C ALA A 21 7.47 11.14 -5.29
N GLY A 22 6.67 10.65 -4.34
CA GLY A 22 6.88 10.84 -2.92
C GLY A 22 7.39 9.62 -2.17
N PHE A 23 7.35 9.74 -0.83
CA PHE A 23 7.62 8.65 0.13
C PHE A 23 9.03 8.05 0.02
N GLN A 24 10.03 8.91 -0.20
CA GLN A 24 11.40 8.46 -0.43
C GLN A 24 11.98 7.74 0.79
N ALA A 25 11.75 8.27 2.02
CA ALA A 25 12.22 7.63 3.24
C ALA A 25 11.60 6.22 3.41
N LEU A 26 10.29 6.09 3.17
CA LEU A 26 9.60 4.81 3.22
C LEU A 26 10.21 3.79 2.24
N ARG A 27 10.57 4.22 1.04
CA ARG A 27 11.18 3.33 0.03
C ARG A 27 12.60 2.92 0.40
N ASN A 28 13.39 3.84 0.95
CA ASN A 28 14.78 3.60 1.30
C ASN A 28 14.91 2.78 2.58
N ASP A 29 14.15 3.13 3.61
CA ASP A 29 14.27 2.52 4.95
C ASP A 29 13.49 1.21 5.07
N MET A 30 12.51 1.01 4.20
CA MET A 30 11.66 -0.18 4.13
C MET A 30 11.63 -0.74 2.70
N PRO A 31 12.75 -1.30 2.19
CA PRO A 31 12.80 -1.92 0.87
C PRO A 31 11.69 -2.98 0.70
N MET A 32 11.15 -3.07 -0.51
CA MET A 32 10.08 -4.03 -0.79
C MET A 32 10.62 -5.47 -0.77
N ASP A 33 9.98 -6.30 0.00
CA ASP A 33 10.16 -7.75 0.05
C ASP A 33 8.80 -8.39 0.31
N LEU A 34 8.32 -9.17 -0.64
CA LEU A 34 6.98 -9.76 -0.57
C LEU A 34 6.88 -10.94 0.40
N ILE A 35 7.99 -11.60 0.65
CA ILE A 35 8.02 -12.93 1.30
C ILE A 35 8.49 -12.82 2.75
N SER A 36 9.55 -12.05 2.99
CA SER A 36 10.19 -11.97 4.30
C SER A 36 9.36 -11.14 5.31
N ARG A 37 9.70 -11.27 6.56
CA ARG A 37 9.19 -10.45 7.65
C ARG A 37 10.37 -9.88 8.42
N PHE A 38 10.39 -8.58 8.56
CA PHE A 38 11.43 -7.84 9.24
C PHE A 38 10.83 -7.04 10.39
N PRO A 39 11.61 -6.78 11.45
CA PRO A 39 11.21 -5.80 12.44
C PRO A 39 11.16 -4.40 11.81
N MET A 40 10.41 -3.50 12.43
CA MET A 40 10.44 -2.07 12.05
C MET A 40 11.89 -1.55 12.12
N PRO A 41 12.35 -0.79 11.12
CA PRO A 41 13.61 -0.06 11.22
C PRO A 41 13.50 1.05 12.28
N ASP A 42 14.62 1.67 12.62
CA ASP A 42 14.61 2.90 13.42
C ASP A 42 13.80 3.97 12.69
N VAL A 43 12.77 4.48 13.36
CA VAL A 43 11.81 5.39 12.73
C VAL A 43 12.29 6.82 12.85
N SER A 44 12.88 7.35 11.78
CA SER A 44 13.18 8.79 11.67
C SER A 44 11.86 9.59 11.59
N GLU A 45 11.93 10.89 11.90
CA GLU A 45 10.77 11.78 11.74
C GLU A 45 10.28 11.80 10.28
N THR A 46 11.18 11.76 9.31
CA THR A 46 10.83 11.72 7.88
C THR A 46 10.09 10.43 7.52
N LEU A 47 10.55 9.28 8.00
CA LEU A 47 9.85 8.01 7.80
C LEU A 47 8.46 8.02 8.46
N ALA A 48 8.38 8.50 9.72
CA ALA A 48 7.10 8.62 10.41
C ALA A 48 6.11 9.50 9.64
N ASN A 49 6.57 10.64 9.11
CA ASN A 49 5.74 11.53 8.32
C ASN A 49 5.28 10.88 7.00
N ASN A 50 6.14 10.10 6.34
CA ASN A 50 5.75 9.33 5.16
C ASN A 50 4.65 8.32 5.48
N ILE A 51 4.80 7.56 6.56
CA ILE A 51 3.79 6.57 6.97
C ILE A 51 2.46 7.25 7.31
N ARG A 52 2.49 8.32 8.13
CA ARG A 52 1.29 9.11 8.47
C ARG A 52 0.59 9.63 7.22
N ARG A 53 1.35 10.14 6.24
CA ARG A 53 0.76 10.65 5.01
C ARG A 53 0.09 9.57 4.18
N VAL A 54 0.69 8.39 4.07
CA VAL A 54 0.05 7.25 3.40
C VAL A 54 -1.26 6.87 4.09
N VAL A 55 -1.24 6.75 5.42
CA VAL A 55 -2.44 6.44 6.22
C VAL A 55 -3.53 7.48 5.98
N GLU A 56 -3.19 8.77 6.03
CA GLU A 56 -4.11 9.88 5.78
C GLU A 56 -4.72 9.78 4.37
N VAL A 57 -3.89 9.61 3.34
CA VAL A 57 -4.35 9.47 1.94
C VAL A 57 -5.34 8.31 1.80
N TRP A 58 -5.05 7.17 2.41
CA TRP A 58 -5.94 6.02 2.32
C TRP A 58 -7.25 6.26 3.07
N MET A 59 -7.20 6.81 4.27
CA MET A 59 -8.40 7.13 5.06
C MET A 59 -9.29 8.15 4.34
N GLU A 60 -8.73 9.25 3.86
CA GLU A 60 -9.46 10.29 3.14
C GLU A 60 -10.07 9.77 1.83
N THR A 61 -9.30 9.02 1.06
CA THR A 61 -9.76 8.45 -0.21
C THR A 61 -10.90 7.46 0.01
N ARG A 62 -10.75 6.58 0.99
CA ARG A 62 -11.78 5.61 1.36
C ARG A 62 -13.06 6.31 1.85
N ALA A 63 -12.93 7.32 2.71
CA ALA A 63 -14.09 8.07 3.22
C ALA A 63 -14.88 8.77 2.11
N ARG A 64 -14.18 9.30 1.10
CA ARG A 64 -14.81 10.05 0.01
C ARG A 64 -15.34 9.18 -1.13
N PHE A 65 -14.62 8.11 -1.47
CA PHE A 65 -14.85 7.38 -2.72
C PHE A 65 -14.92 5.85 -2.55
N GLY A 66 -14.68 5.32 -1.36
CA GLY A 66 -14.56 3.89 -1.13
C GLY A 66 -15.85 3.14 -0.80
N HIS A 67 -17.03 3.75 -0.93
CA HIS A 67 -18.28 3.19 -0.41
C HIS A 67 -18.77 1.93 -1.14
N SER A 68 -18.38 1.73 -2.39
CA SER A 68 -18.86 0.62 -3.23
C SER A 68 -18.05 -0.69 -3.08
N GLY A 69 -16.99 -0.69 -2.27
CA GLY A 69 -16.16 -1.89 -2.10
C GLY A 69 -14.95 -1.65 -1.17
N PRO A 70 -14.05 -2.62 -1.04
CA PRO A 70 -12.99 -2.58 -0.05
C PRO A 70 -11.74 -1.81 -0.46
N LEU A 71 -11.59 -1.44 -1.74
CA LEU A 71 -10.41 -0.78 -2.28
C LEU A 71 -10.53 0.75 -2.23
N LEU A 72 -9.48 1.50 -2.60
CA LEU A 72 -9.42 2.97 -2.40
C LEU A 72 -10.62 3.69 -3.00
N PHE A 73 -11.01 3.31 -4.21
CA PHE A 73 -12.16 3.86 -4.93
C PHE A 73 -13.32 2.85 -5.02
N GLY A 74 -13.42 1.95 -4.05
CA GLY A 74 -14.41 0.88 -3.99
C GLY A 74 -13.96 -0.35 -4.77
N THR A 75 -13.90 -0.29 -6.09
CA THR A 75 -13.38 -1.32 -6.97
C THR A 75 -11.94 -1.04 -7.38
N PHE A 76 -11.26 -2.04 -7.94
CA PHE A 76 -9.85 -1.92 -8.34
C PHE A 76 -9.63 -0.80 -9.37
N THR A 77 -8.64 0.04 -9.10
CA THR A 77 -8.15 1.09 -10.01
C THR A 77 -6.62 1.10 -10.07
N ASN A 78 -6.06 1.91 -10.98
CA ASN A 78 -4.62 2.14 -11.02
C ASN A 78 -4.04 2.66 -9.69
N ALA A 79 -4.84 3.36 -8.86
CA ALA A 79 -4.40 3.80 -7.56
C ALA A 79 -4.06 2.63 -6.64
N ASP A 80 -4.84 1.55 -6.67
CA ASP A 80 -4.55 0.34 -5.90
C ASP A 80 -3.28 -0.35 -6.38
N ALA A 81 -3.07 -0.41 -7.70
CA ALA A 81 -1.82 -0.93 -8.27
C ALA A 81 -0.60 -0.13 -7.81
N MET A 82 -0.72 1.21 -7.74
CA MET A 82 0.36 2.08 -7.26
C MET A 82 0.64 1.91 -5.76
N TYR A 83 -0.38 1.69 -4.95
CA TYR A 83 -0.24 1.53 -3.50
C TYR A 83 -0.03 0.09 -3.03
N ALA A 84 -0.26 -0.93 -3.85
CA ALA A 84 0.00 -2.31 -3.48
C ALA A 84 1.44 -2.54 -2.95
N PRO A 85 2.51 -2.00 -3.57
CA PRO A 85 3.86 -2.10 -3.01
C PRO A 85 4.05 -1.45 -1.64
N VAL A 86 3.26 -0.42 -1.31
CA VAL A 86 3.27 0.19 0.03
C VAL A 86 2.56 -0.71 1.03
N ALA A 87 1.42 -1.26 0.66
CA ALA A 87 0.69 -2.22 1.49
C ALA A 87 1.56 -3.44 1.83
N THR A 88 2.37 -3.93 0.87
CA THR A 88 3.32 -5.02 1.13
C THR A 88 4.38 -4.63 2.15
N ARG A 89 4.95 -3.42 2.05
CA ARG A 89 5.92 -2.92 3.03
C ARG A 89 5.34 -2.87 4.43
N PHE A 90 4.12 -2.37 4.57
CA PHE A 90 3.46 -2.30 5.87
C PHE A 90 3.29 -3.68 6.51
N ARG A 91 3.01 -4.70 5.73
CA ARG A 91 2.94 -6.08 6.22
C ARG A 91 4.33 -6.67 6.48
N THR A 92 5.28 -6.48 5.57
CA THR A 92 6.65 -7.00 5.70
C THR A 92 7.31 -6.54 6.99
N TYR A 93 7.15 -5.27 7.34
CA TYR A 93 7.78 -4.65 8.53
C TYR A 93 6.84 -4.58 9.73
N GLY A 94 5.64 -5.14 9.65
CA GLY A 94 4.69 -5.14 10.75
C GLY A 94 4.36 -3.76 11.29
N VAL A 95 4.14 -2.77 10.40
CA VAL A 95 3.93 -1.37 10.77
C VAL A 95 2.70 -1.23 11.65
N PRO A 96 2.82 -0.70 12.88
CA PRO A 96 1.68 -0.48 13.78
C PRO A 96 0.89 0.77 13.34
N LEU A 97 0.03 0.62 12.34
CA LEU A 97 -0.64 1.75 11.66
C LEU A 97 -1.44 2.65 12.60
N THR A 98 -1.96 2.11 13.70
CA THR A 98 -2.65 2.91 14.72
C THR A 98 -1.75 3.95 15.38
N GLU A 99 -0.46 3.69 15.51
CA GLU A 99 0.52 4.66 16.03
C GLU A 99 0.80 5.80 15.03
N PHE A 100 0.39 5.62 13.77
CA PHE A 100 0.54 6.60 12.70
C PHE A 100 -0.80 7.24 12.27
N GLY A 101 -1.82 7.12 13.12
CA GLY A 101 -3.10 7.82 12.94
C GLY A 101 -4.19 7.01 12.26
N ASP A 102 -3.99 5.70 12.03
CA ASP A 102 -5.04 4.85 11.47
C ASP A 102 -6.16 4.57 12.49
N ASP A 103 -7.39 4.68 12.03
CA ASP A 103 -8.61 4.29 12.76
C ASP A 103 -9.06 2.85 12.48
N GLY A 104 -8.25 2.09 11.77
CA GLY A 104 -8.55 0.76 11.26
C GLY A 104 -8.81 0.71 9.75
N THR A 105 -9.07 1.84 9.12
CA THR A 105 -9.35 1.94 7.68
C THR A 105 -8.15 1.53 6.84
N ALA A 106 -6.94 2.03 7.17
CA ALA A 106 -5.73 1.69 6.44
C ALA A 106 -5.35 0.21 6.63
N ALA A 107 -5.48 -0.33 7.84
CA ALA A 107 -5.25 -1.76 8.09
C ALA A 107 -6.22 -2.64 7.29
N ALA A 108 -7.51 -2.28 7.25
CA ALA A 108 -8.50 -2.98 6.44
C ALA A 108 -8.20 -2.91 4.93
N TYR A 109 -7.67 -1.78 4.46
CA TYR A 109 -7.24 -1.65 3.07
C TYR A 109 -6.05 -2.56 2.74
N VAL A 110 -5.06 -2.66 3.62
CA VAL A 110 -3.95 -3.63 3.45
C VAL A 110 -4.50 -5.06 3.30
N ASP A 111 -5.44 -5.46 4.17
CA ASP A 111 -6.07 -6.78 4.09
C ASP A 111 -6.83 -6.97 2.77
N ALA A 112 -7.54 -5.94 2.30
CA ALA A 112 -8.25 -5.98 1.02
C ALA A 112 -7.31 -6.13 -0.17
N VAL A 113 -6.15 -5.46 -0.17
CA VAL A 113 -5.11 -5.64 -1.20
C VAL A 113 -4.62 -7.08 -1.23
N TYR A 114 -4.33 -7.66 -0.08
CA TYR A 114 -3.87 -9.06 0.02
C TYR A 114 -4.94 -10.09 -0.33
N ALA A 115 -6.21 -9.73 -0.25
CA ALA A 115 -7.32 -10.59 -0.64
C ALA A 115 -7.55 -10.66 -2.16
N MET A 116 -6.91 -9.80 -2.95
CA MET A 116 -7.03 -9.82 -4.41
C MET A 116 -6.35 -11.06 -5.01
N LEU A 117 -6.98 -11.67 -6.02
CA LEU A 117 -6.42 -12.84 -6.73
C LEU A 117 -5.08 -12.51 -7.40
N ASP A 118 -4.95 -11.33 -8.00
CA ASP A 118 -3.71 -10.89 -8.63
C ASP A 118 -2.58 -10.74 -7.61
N MET A 119 -2.91 -10.32 -6.39
CA MET A 119 -1.94 -10.25 -5.30
C MET A 119 -1.47 -11.63 -4.86
N ALA A 120 -2.39 -12.60 -4.77
CA ALA A 120 -2.05 -13.99 -4.47
C ALA A 120 -1.14 -14.61 -5.55
N ALA A 121 -1.40 -14.31 -6.82
CA ALA A 121 -0.56 -14.74 -7.94
C ALA A 121 0.85 -14.13 -7.84
N TRP A 122 0.93 -12.83 -7.58
CA TRP A 122 2.21 -12.14 -7.43
C TRP A 122 3.05 -12.68 -6.27
N LEU A 123 2.42 -12.99 -5.14
CA LEU A 123 3.10 -13.62 -4.00
C LEU A 123 3.63 -15.03 -4.36
N ALA A 124 2.84 -15.84 -5.07
CA ALA A 124 3.25 -17.17 -5.51
C ALA A 124 4.45 -17.12 -6.47
N ASP A 125 4.46 -16.16 -7.39
CA ASP A 125 5.58 -15.95 -8.32
C ASP A 125 6.84 -15.52 -7.57
N ALA A 126 6.74 -14.61 -6.62
CA ALA A 126 7.85 -14.18 -5.78
C ALA A 126 8.45 -15.32 -4.95
N GLU A 127 7.59 -16.19 -4.39
CA GLU A 127 8.06 -17.40 -3.67
C GLU A 127 8.80 -18.36 -4.60
N ALA A 128 8.33 -18.51 -5.84
CA ALA A 128 8.98 -19.37 -6.84
C ALA A 128 10.35 -18.83 -7.24
N GLU A 129 10.48 -17.51 -7.44
CA GLU A 129 11.75 -16.85 -7.73
C GLU A 129 12.75 -17.02 -6.59
N MET A 130 12.34 -16.84 -5.33
CA MET A 130 13.21 -17.04 -4.17
C MET A 130 13.73 -18.46 -4.08
N ARG A 131 12.88 -19.47 -4.31
CA ARG A 131 13.28 -20.87 -4.33
C ARG A 131 14.32 -21.15 -5.41
N THR A 132 14.13 -20.57 -6.60
CA THR A 132 15.07 -20.75 -7.73
C THR A 132 16.41 -20.07 -7.46
N SER A 133 16.40 -18.87 -6.90
CA SER A 133 17.62 -18.11 -6.56
C SER A 133 18.44 -18.75 -5.44
N ALA A 134 17.79 -19.45 -4.52
CA ALA A 134 18.47 -20.17 -3.43
C ALA A 134 19.20 -21.45 -3.90
N LEU A 135 18.97 -21.91 -5.13
CA LEU A 135 19.59 -23.10 -5.72
C LEU A 135 20.83 -22.78 -6.57
N VAL A 136 21.19 -21.49 -6.72
CA VAL A 136 22.36 -21.00 -7.44
C VAL A 136 23.39 -20.47 -6.46
#